data_fe6bb27ff235fdee48fa96fa0908cffc
#
_entry.id   fe6bb27ff235fdee48fa96fa0908cffc
#
_cell.length_a   1.000
_cell.length_b   1.000
_cell.length_c   1.000
_cell.angle_alpha   90.00
_cell.angle_beta   90.00
_cell.angle_gamma   90.00
#
_symmetry.space_group_name_H-M   'P 1'
#
loop_
_entity.id
_entity.type
_entity.pdbx_description
1 polymer ?
#
loop_
_entity_poly.entity_id
_entity_poly.type
_entity_poly.pdbx_seq_one_letter_code
_entity_poly.pdbx_strand_id
1 'polypeptide(L)'
;MRQELRTVAAIEVLRDTLGAGPWPLGALRDVGWSDRQIRRAVDAGRLRRPHRGVVDLPDAVGEAARVWAALLVAGDKAAASHESAARLRALWLPRDASNLVHLTVPGCPDRTDHGMRIHGSRLPREYVEDLDGVPVTTLARTAIDLARGRELPEAMVVVDSAARAIISTSTGVDLRALRDGDQRHELTEMARDALQTAFEVEWTWPGTVVARGAIELMNPASESPFESRSRGWMVQAALPAPQLAYSVQGASGTWYVADVGWPERRVLGEADGIGKYGTDPAGVARALRAERRRQRDLEDAGWTVVRWDSAEPPRRVTTRLSRALRAPSRPSH
;
A
#
# COMPACT_ATOMS: atom_id res chain seq x y z
N MET A 1 -46.34 3.81 -1.82
CA MET A 1 -46.23 4.71 -0.63
C MET A 1 -46.40 4.03 0.72
N ARG A 2 -47.58 3.45 1.12
CA ARG A 2 -47.72 2.79 2.47
C ARG A 2 -46.80 1.57 2.66
N GLN A 3 -46.56 0.77 1.65
CA GLN A 3 -45.70 -0.41 1.73
C GLN A 3 -44.21 -0.04 1.73
N GLU A 4 -43.88 1.07 1.14
CA GLU A 4 -42.52 1.64 1.12
C GLU A 4 -42.11 2.16 2.50
N LEU A 5 -42.99 2.91 3.15
CA LEU A 5 -42.79 3.41 4.50
C LEU A 5 -42.64 2.26 5.53
N ARG A 6 -43.40 1.15 5.37
CA ARG A 6 -43.24 -0.04 6.19
C ARG A 6 -41.90 -0.73 6.04
N THR A 7 -41.31 -0.71 4.85
CA THR A 7 -40.01 -1.35 4.60
C THR A 7 -38.83 -0.47 5.05
N VAL A 8 -38.95 0.86 4.97
CA VAL A 8 -37.94 1.78 5.52
C VAL A 8 -37.91 1.65 7.06
N ALA A 9 -39.06 1.72 7.72
CA ALA A 9 -39.17 1.49 9.16
C ALA A 9 -38.62 0.10 9.57
N ALA A 10 -38.82 -0.93 8.75
CA ALA A 10 -38.30 -2.26 9.03
C ALA A 10 -36.77 -2.35 8.91
N ILE A 11 -36.13 -1.55 8.02
CA ILE A 11 -34.65 -1.47 7.92
C ILE A 11 -34.08 -0.70 9.11
N GLU A 12 -34.73 0.36 9.56
CA GLU A 12 -34.33 1.07 10.77
C GLU A 12 -34.35 0.13 11.98
N VAL A 13 -35.41 -0.66 12.12
CA VAL A 13 -35.51 -1.70 13.18
C VAL A 13 -34.40 -2.74 13.06
N LEU A 14 -33.96 -3.12 11.84
CA LEU A 14 -32.79 -4.00 11.66
C LEU A 14 -31.51 -3.36 12.18
N ARG A 15 -31.28 -2.09 11.87
CA ARG A 15 -30.12 -1.34 12.36
C ARG A 15 -30.13 -1.26 13.91
N ASP A 16 -31.28 -0.99 14.50
CA ASP A 16 -31.41 -0.88 15.95
C ASP A 16 -31.20 -2.23 16.64
N THR A 17 -31.62 -3.34 16.00
CA THR A 17 -31.58 -4.68 16.58
C THR A 17 -30.28 -5.42 16.32
N LEU A 18 -29.73 -5.32 15.09
CA LEU A 18 -28.59 -6.09 14.60
C LEU A 18 -27.33 -5.23 14.32
N GLY A 19 -27.38 -3.93 14.53
CA GLY A 19 -26.30 -3.01 14.20
C GLY A 19 -26.25 -2.60 12.72
N ALA A 20 -25.17 -2.01 12.31
CA ALA A 20 -25.04 -1.34 11.00
C ALA A 20 -24.96 -2.28 9.77
N GLY A 21 -24.93 -3.59 9.95
CA GLY A 21 -24.71 -4.57 8.87
C GLY A 21 -23.21 -4.75 8.57
N PRO A 22 -22.81 -5.61 7.62
CA PRO A 22 -23.66 -6.57 6.90
C PRO A 22 -24.25 -7.67 7.79
N TRP A 23 -25.34 -8.30 7.37
CA TRP A 23 -26.05 -9.30 8.15
C TRP A 23 -26.13 -10.65 7.42
N PRO A 24 -25.85 -11.78 8.12
CA PRO A 24 -26.18 -13.10 7.61
C PRO A 24 -27.72 -13.23 7.44
N LEU A 25 -28.19 -13.95 6.43
CA LEU A 25 -29.61 -14.20 6.25
C LEU A 25 -30.26 -14.89 7.45
N GLY A 26 -29.50 -15.69 8.22
CA GLY A 26 -29.93 -16.30 9.46
C GLY A 26 -30.36 -15.25 10.47
N ALA A 27 -29.51 -14.25 10.73
CA ALA A 27 -29.81 -13.18 11.69
C ALA A 27 -31.07 -12.40 11.34
N LEU A 28 -31.34 -12.18 10.03
CA LEU A 28 -32.59 -11.54 9.62
C LEU A 28 -33.82 -12.43 9.93
N ARG A 29 -33.71 -13.74 9.74
CA ARG A 29 -34.78 -14.70 10.04
C ARG A 29 -35.04 -14.75 11.53
N ASP A 30 -34.00 -14.73 12.36
CA ASP A 30 -34.09 -14.77 13.82
C ASP A 30 -34.84 -13.54 14.39
N VAL A 31 -34.76 -12.38 13.72
CA VAL A 31 -35.55 -11.19 14.04
C VAL A 31 -36.87 -11.09 13.25
N GLY A 32 -37.32 -12.20 12.66
CA GLY A 32 -38.66 -12.35 12.09
C GLY A 32 -38.81 -11.97 10.60
N TRP A 33 -37.71 -11.75 9.86
CA TRP A 33 -37.80 -11.52 8.41
C TRP A 33 -37.98 -12.84 7.66
N SER A 34 -38.98 -12.91 6.81
CA SER A 34 -39.14 -14.03 5.87
C SER A 34 -38.26 -13.84 4.63
N ASP A 35 -37.87 -14.94 3.98
CA ASP A 35 -37.10 -14.92 2.71
C ASP A 35 -37.80 -14.09 1.61
N ARG A 36 -39.13 -14.05 1.61
CA ARG A 36 -39.90 -13.20 0.69
C ARG A 36 -39.73 -11.73 0.97
N GLN A 37 -39.67 -11.30 2.24
CA GLN A 37 -39.40 -9.90 2.62
C GLN A 37 -37.99 -9.50 2.27
N ILE A 38 -36.99 -10.34 2.57
CA ILE A 38 -35.57 -10.12 2.22
C ILE A 38 -35.43 -9.96 0.70
N ARG A 39 -36.00 -10.89 -0.08
CA ARG A 39 -35.95 -10.82 -1.55
C ARG A 39 -36.54 -9.52 -2.07
N ARG A 40 -37.75 -9.15 -1.61
CA ARG A 40 -38.40 -7.88 -1.99
C ARG A 40 -37.58 -6.63 -1.64
N ALA A 41 -36.87 -6.64 -0.51
CA ALA A 41 -36.01 -5.54 -0.11
C ALA A 41 -34.78 -5.43 -1.03
N VAL A 42 -34.23 -6.57 -1.44
CA VAL A 42 -33.12 -6.60 -2.44
C VAL A 42 -33.61 -6.17 -3.82
N ASP A 43 -34.73 -6.68 -4.29
CA ASP A 43 -35.30 -6.35 -5.61
C ASP A 43 -35.68 -4.85 -5.69
N ALA A 44 -36.07 -4.26 -4.56
CA ALA A 44 -36.38 -2.82 -4.43
C ALA A 44 -35.12 -1.95 -4.20
N GLY A 45 -33.90 -2.53 -4.23
CA GLY A 45 -32.64 -1.81 -4.02
C GLY A 45 -32.44 -1.25 -2.61
N ARG A 46 -33.19 -1.71 -1.63
CA ARG A 46 -33.07 -1.28 -0.21
C ARG A 46 -32.09 -2.10 0.60
N LEU A 47 -31.83 -3.31 0.15
CA LEU A 47 -30.73 -4.16 0.58
C LEU A 47 -29.95 -4.57 -0.67
N ARG A 48 -28.66 -4.84 -0.50
CA ARG A 48 -27.81 -5.47 -1.53
C ARG A 48 -27.35 -6.84 -1.06
N ARG A 49 -26.95 -7.70 -1.98
CA ARG A 49 -26.33 -9.00 -1.67
C ARG A 49 -24.86 -8.98 -2.07
N PRO A 50 -23.94 -8.61 -1.17
CA PRO A 50 -22.51 -8.65 -1.48
C PRO A 50 -22.02 -10.07 -1.72
N HIS A 51 -22.55 -11.05 -0.97
CA HIS A 51 -22.22 -12.47 -1.09
C HIS A 51 -23.46 -13.33 -0.88
N ARG A 52 -23.40 -14.61 -1.30
CA ARG A 52 -24.44 -15.59 -1.04
C ARG A 52 -24.60 -15.77 0.48
N GLY A 53 -25.80 -15.62 0.99
CA GLY A 53 -26.11 -15.79 2.42
C GLY A 53 -25.94 -14.53 3.26
N VAL A 54 -25.51 -13.42 2.68
CA VAL A 54 -25.30 -12.13 3.36
C VAL A 54 -26.04 -11.03 2.62
N VAL A 55 -26.69 -10.15 3.38
CA VAL A 55 -27.27 -8.90 2.89
C VAL A 55 -26.67 -7.70 3.63
N ASP A 56 -26.74 -6.55 2.98
CA ASP A 56 -26.16 -5.31 3.49
C ASP A 56 -26.98 -4.11 3.00
N LEU A 57 -26.73 -2.95 3.57
CA LEU A 57 -27.30 -1.70 3.12
C LEU A 57 -26.72 -1.30 1.76
N PRO A 58 -27.49 -0.61 0.91
CA PRO A 58 -26.98 -0.17 -0.42
C PRO A 58 -25.84 0.84 -0.30
N ASP A 59 -25.85 1.66 0.74
CA ASP A 59 -24.87 2.72 1.04
C ASP A 59 -23.68 2.22 1.87
N ALA A 60 -23.63 0.96 2.27
CA ALA A 60 -22.49 0.34 2.91
C ALA A 60 -21.35 0.15 1.88
N VAL A 61 -20.55 1.18 1.68
CA VAL A 61 -19.45 1.23 0.70
C VAL A 61 -18.10 1.20 1.40
N GLY A 62 -17.04 0.87 0.62
CA GLY A 62 -15.67 0.83 1.10
C GLY A 62 -15.16 -0.57 1.42
N GLU A 63 -13.86 -0.66 1.71
CA GLU A 63 -13.19 -1.95 1.90
C GLU A 63 -13.67 -2.67 3.16
N ALA A 64 -13.88 -1.95 4.26
CA ALA A 64 -14.35 -2.55 5.52
C ALA A 64 -15.69 -3.27 5.36
N ALA A 65 -16.68 -2.65 4.70
CA ALA A 65 -17.98 -3.27 4.45
C ALA A 65 -17.87 -4.51 3.56
N ARG A 66 -17.00 -4.46 2.53
CA ARG A 66 -16.73 -5.60 1.64
C ARG A 66 -16.10 -6.76 2.39
N VAL A 67 -15.10 -6.48 3.22
CA VAL A 67 -14.38 -7.46 4.03
C VAL A 67 -15.29 -8.08 5.06
N TRP A 68 -16.08 -7.29 5.79
CA TRP A 68 -17.04 -7.80 6.76
C TRP A 68 -18.04 -8.79 6.13
N ALA A 69 -18.61 -8.42 4.99
CA ALA A 69 -19.53 -9.30 4.28
C ALA A 69 -18.88 -10.63 3.87
N ALA A 70 -17.60 -10.58 3.48
CA ALA A 70 -16.83 -11.76 3.12
C ALA A 70 -16.48 -12.63 4.33
N LEU A 71 -16.11 -12.03 5.46
CA LEU A 71 -15.80 -12.72 6.73
C LEU A 71 -17.01 -13.51 7.25
N LEU A 72 -18.23 -12.94 7.18
CA LEU A 72 -19.46 -13.64 7.56
C LEU A 72 -19.70 -14.93 6.74
N VAL A 73 -19.19 -15.01 5.52
CA VAL A 73 -19.26 -16.22 4.68
C VAL A 73 -18.11 -17.17 4.95
N ALA A 74 -16.93 -16.62 5.22
CA ALA A 74 -15.71 -17.41 5.40
C ALA A 74 -15.60 -18.06 6.78
N GLY A 75 -16.28 -17.50 7.79
CA GLY A 75 -16.35 -18.01 9.17
C GLY A 75 -15.23 -17.48 10.09
N ASP A 76 -15.31 -17.85 11.35
CA ASP A 76 -14.57 -17.24 12.47
C ASP A 76 -13.05 -17.42 12.43
N LYS A 77 -12.54 -18.32 11.59
CA LYS A 77 -11.09 -18.54 11.41
C LYS A 77 -10.48 -17.64 10.34
N ALA A 78 -11.33 -16.90 9.62
CA ALA A 78 -10.89 -16.03 8.53
C ALA A 78 -10.37 -14.70 9.05
N ALA A 79 -9.36 -14.16 8.36
CA ALA A 79 -8.92 -12.77 8.53
C ALA A 79 -8.71 -12.10 7.18
N ALA A 80 -8.93 -10.80 7.11
CA ALA A 80 -8.54 -9.99 5.97
C ALA A 80 -7.02 -10.06 5.78
N SER A 81 -6.58 -10.28 4.54
CA SER A 81 -5.18 -10.47 4.20
C SER A 81 -4.82 -9.83 2.86
N HIS A 82 -3.56 -9.90 2.47
CA HIS A 82 -3.10 -9.41 1.16
C HIS A 82 -3.62 -8.00 0.84
N GLU A 83 -4.24 -7.80 -0.33
CA GLU A 83 -4.73 -6.50 -0.80
C GLU A 83 -5.82 -5.92 0.10
N SER A 84 -6.69 -6.74 0.67
CA SER A 84 -7.73 -6.25 1.58
C SER A 84 -7.15 -5.74 2.90
N ALA A 85 -6.21 -6.47 3.49
CA ALA A 85 -5.50 -6.00 4.67
C ALA A 85 -4.71 -4.71 4.37
N ALA A 86 -4.03 -4.66 3.23
CA ALA A 86 -3.28 -3.48 2.82
C ALA A 86 -4.18 -2.24 2.65
N ARG A 87 -5.37 -2.39 2.04
CA ARG A 87 -6.33 -1.28 1.92
C ARG A 87 -6.86 -0.81 3.26
N LEU A 88 -7.23 -1.75 4.15
CA LEU A 88 -7.70 -1.42 5.50
C LEU A 88 -6.63 -0.70 6.32
N ARG A 89 -5.35 -1.01 6.10
CA ARG A 89 -4.20 -0.41 6.78
C ARG A 89 -3.58 0.77 6.05
N ALA A 90 -4.19 1.22 4.95
CA ALA A 90 -3.69 2.30 4.09
C ALA A 90 -2.26 2.08 3.59
N LEU A 91 -1.84 0.84 3.40
CA LEU A 91 -0.56 0.51 2.79
C LEU A 91 -0.57 0.79 1.29
N TRP A 92 0.59 1.08 0.75
CA TRP A 92 0.77 1.18 -0.70
C TRP A 92 0.53 -0.17 -1.36
N LEU A 93 -0.18 -0.14 -2.47
CA LEU A 93 -0.49 -1.33 -3.24
C LEU A 93 0.44 -1.45 -4.45
N PRO A 94 0.78 -2.68 -4.86
CA PRO A 94 1.44 -2.92 -6.13
C PRO A 94 0.50 -2.55 -7.30
N ARG A 95 1.08 -2.30 -8.49
CA ARG A 95 0.30 -1.91 -9.68
C ARG A 95 -0.70 -2.97 -10.14
N ASP A 96 -0.37 -4.24 -9.92
CA ASP A 96 -1.19 -5.40 -10.27
C ASP A 96 -2.16 -5.82 -9.16
N ALA A 97 -2.37 -4.96 -8.16
CA ALA A 97 -3.27 -5.24 -7.05
C ALA A 97 -4.68 -5.59 -7.51
N SER A 98 -5.18 -6.70 -7.03
CA SER A 98 -6.53 -7.20 -7.32
C SER A 98 -7.60 -6.36 -6.61
N ASN A 99 -8.79 -6.24 -7.21
CA ASN A 99 -9.97 -5.66 -6.58
C ASN A 99 -10.85 -6.67 -5.83
N LEU A 100 -10.44 -7.94 -5.78
CA LEU A 100 -11.13 -8.96 -5.00
C LEU A 100 -10.97 -8.68 -3.50
N VAL A 101 -11.88 -9.21 -2.70
CA VAL A 101 -11.69 -9.31 -1.26
C VAL A 101 -10.76 -10.49 -0.98
N HIS A 102 -9.65 -10.25 -0.33
CA HIS A 102 -8.66 -11.26 0.02
C HIS A 102 -8.78 -11.64 1.50
N LEU A 103 -9.01 -12.92 1.75
CA LEU A 103 -9.06 -13.50 3.10
C LEU A 103 -8.07 -14.66 3.20
N THR A 104 -7.42 -14.80 4.35
CA THR A 104 -6.72 -16.03 4.72
C THR A 104 -7.62 -16.86 5.62
N VAL A 105 -7.83 -18.13 5.26
CA VAL A 105 -8.66 -19.09 6.00
C VAL A 105 -7.85 -20.37 6.20
N PRO A 106 -7.27 -20.61 7.38
CA PRO A 106 -6.43 -21.78 7.63
C PRO A 106 -7.15 -23.10 7.36
N GLY A 107 -6.46 -24.01 6.67
CA GLY A 107 -6.98 -25.34 6.37
C GLY A 107 -7.99 -25.42 5.22
N CYS A 108 -8.30 -24.32 4.56
CA CYS A 108 -9.06 -24.30 3.32
C CYS A 108 -8.15 -24.38 2.10
N PRO A 109 -8.61 -24.96 0.99
CA PRO A 109 -7.88 -24.86 -0.29
C PRO A 109 -7.94 -23.42 -0.83
N ASP A 110 -6.89 -23.02 -1.54
CA ASP A 110 -6.88 -21.76 -2.29
C ASP A 110 -7.97 -21.77 -3.34
N ARG A 111 -8.78 -20.72 -3.37
CA ARG A 111 -9.84 -20.57 -4.36
C ARG A 111 -10.23 -19.12 -4.60
N THR A 112 -10.80 -18.86 -5.76
CA THR A 112 -11.48 -17.60 -6.08
C THR A 112 -12.96 -17.90 -6.29
N ASP A 113 -13.82 -17.24 -5.56
CA ASP A 113 -15.26 -17.43 -5.62
C ASP A 113 -16.01 -16.14 -5.28
N HIS A 114 -17.03 -15.81 -6.08
CA HIS A 114 -17.94 -14.69 -5.83
C HIS A 114 -17.30 -13.37 -5.38
N GLY A 115 -16.21 -12.95 -6.06
CA GLY A 115 -15.52 -11.69 -5.75
C GLY A 115 -14.56 -11.76 -4.55
N MET A 116 -14.33 -12.96 -4.00
CA MET A 116 -13.37 -13.23 -2.94
C MET A 116 -12.23 -14.10 -3.44
N ARG A 117 -11.02 -13.85 -2.93
CA ARG A 117 -9.87 -14.75 -3.02
C ARG A 117 -9.57 -15.32 -1.64
N ILE A 118 -9.73 -16.62 -1.47
CA ILE A 118 -9.39 -17.34 -0.24
C ILE A 118 -7.98 -17.91 -0.37
N HIS A 119 -7.15 -17.66 0.63
CA HIS A 119 -5.82 -18.20 0.79
C HIS A 119 -5.83 -19.19 1.94
N GLY A 120 -5.47 -20.45 1.67
CA GLY A 120 -5.52 -21.56 2.64
C GLY A 120 -4.31 -21.67 3.55
N SER A 121 -3.45 -20.67 3.59
CA SER A 121 -2.19 -20.69 4.30
C SER A 121 -2.36 -20.67 5.84
N ARG A 122 -1.31 -21.13 6.56
CA ARG A 122 -1.29 -21.02 8.03
C ARG A 122 -1.43 -19.57 8.45
N LEU A 123 -2.20 -19.36 9.52
CA LEU A 123 -2.43 -18.04 10.09
C LEU A 123 -2.36 -18.15 11.63
N PRO A 124 -1.16 -18.17 12.22
CA PRO A 124 -0.99 -18.09 13.65
C PRO A 124 -1.67 -16.84 14.23
N ARG A 125 -2.20 -16.96 15.46
CA ARG A 125 -2.99 -15.89 16.08
C ARG A 125 -2.21 -14.59 16.26
N GLU A 126 -0.92 -14.68 16.50
CA GLU A 126 -0.01 -13.55 16.64
C GLU A 126 0.13 -12.69 15.37
N TYR A 127 -0.30 -13.21 14.21
CA TYR A 127 -0.33 -12.48 12.95
C TYR A 127 -1.71 -11.93 12.59
N VAL A 128 -2.64 -11.95 13.53
CA VAL A 128 -3.98 -11.37 13.37
C VAL A 128 -4.21 -10.32 14.44
N GLU A 129 -4.60 -9.14 14.04
CA GLU A 129 -5.00 -8.03 14.90
C GLU A 129 -6.45 -7.68 14.65
N ASP A 130 -7.09 -7.08 15.64
CA ASP A 130 -8.41 -6.48 15.48
C ASP A 130 -8.24 -5.02 15.02
N LEU A 131 -8.84 -4.69 13.90
CA LEU A 131 -8.90 -3.33 13.38
C LEU A 131 -10.37 -2.90 13.30
N ASP A 132 -10.84 -2.16 14.29
CA ASP A 132 -12.23 -1.72 14.41
C ASP A 132 -13.24 -2.89 14.32
N GLY A 133 -12.94 -4.01 14.98
CA GLY A 133 -13.73 -5.22 14.98
C GLY A 133 -13.44 -6.17 13.80
N VAL A 134 -12.65 -5.79 12.81
CA VAL A 134 -12.27 -6.62 11.66
C VAL A 134 -10.99 -7.39 11.98
N PRO A 135 -10.98 -8.74 11.93
CA PRO A 135 -9.75 -9.51 12.01
C PRO A 135 -8.90 -9.29 10.74
N VAL A 136 -7.70 -8.74 10.90
CA VAL A 136 -6.79 -8.35 9.79
C VAL A 136 -5.39 -8.87 10.07
N THR A 137 -4.68 -9.33 9.06
CA THR A 137 -3.26 -9.70 9.22
C THR A 137 -2.42 -8.50 9.64
N THR A 138 -1.41 -8.74 10.51
CA THR A 138 -0.46 -7.70 10.95
C THR A 138 0.21 -7.00 9.76
N LEU A 139 0.80 -5.84 9.98
CA LEU A 139 1.52 -5.09 8.94
C LEU A 139 2.62 -5.95 8.30
N ALA A 140 3.43 -6.61 9.11
CA ALA A 140 4.53 -7.45 8.63
C ALA A 140 4.00 -8.66 7.82
N ARG A 141 3.00 -9.38 8.33
CA ARG A 141 2.37 -10.50 7.62
C ARG A 141 1.76 -10.06 6.29
N THR A 142 1.04 -8.95 6.28
CA THR A 142 0.43 -8.38 5.06
C THR A 142 1.50 -8.06 4.01
N ALA A 143 2.63 -7.48 4.43
CA ALA A 143 3.73 -7.15 3.53
C ALA A 143 4.35 -8.39 2.88
N ILE A 144 4.58 -9.44 3.68
CA ILE A 144 5.17 -10.70 3.19
C ILE A 144 4.22 -11.39 2.21
N ASP A 145 2.95 -11.51 2.58
CA ASP A 145 1.92 -12.11 1.72
C ASP A 145 1.83 -11.41 0.36
N LEU A 146 1.94 -10.08 0.34
CA LEU A 146 1.90 -9.28 -0.88
C LEU A 146 3.21 -9.30 -1.66
N ALA A 147 4.36 -9.36 -1.00
CA ALA A 147 5.67 -9.38 -1.67
C ALA A 147 5.95 -10.70 -2.36
N ARG A 148 5.41 -11.81 -1.84
CA ARG A 148 5.60 -13.14 -2.40
C ARG A 148 4.99 -13.23 -3.81
N GLY A 149 5.73 -13.86 -4.73
CA GLY A 149 5.25 -14.11 -6.07
C GLY A 149 5.13 -12.87 -6.97
N ARG A 150 5.59 -11.70 -6.51
CA ARG A 150 5.69 -10.49 -7.32
C ARG A 150 7.11 -10.24 -7.80
N GLU A 151 7.26 -9.34 -8.76
CA GLU A 151 8.57 -8.84 -9.13
C GLU A 151 9.13 -7.93 -8.03
N LEU A 152 10.46 -7.87 -7.91
CA LEU A 152 11.14 -7.12 -6.86
C LEU A 152 10.69 -5.65 -6.74
N PRO A 153 10.48 -4.87 -7.82
CA PRO A 153 10.03 -3.49 -7.70
C PRO A 153 8.67 -3.35 -7.01
N GLU A 154 7.72 -4.26 -7.26
CA GLU A 154 6.40 -4.25 -6.64
C GLU A 154 6.45 -4.78 -5.20
N ALA A 155 7.31 -5.76 -4.91
CA ALA A 155 7.56 -6.24 -3.56
C ALA A 155 8.15 -5.13 -2.67
N MET A 156 9.09 -4.33 -3.19
CA MET A 156 9.68 -3.20 -2.47
C MET A 156 8.65 -2.12 -2.13
N VAL A 157 7.67 -1.85 -3.01
CA VAL A 157 6.58 -0.90 -2.73
C VAL A 157 5.85 -1.29 -1.44
N VAL A 158 5.48 -2.55 -1.31
CA VAL A 158 4.70 -3.02 -0.16
C VAL A 158 5.55 -3.08 1.10
N VAL A 159 6.78 -3.55 1.00
CA VAL A 159 7.69 -3.71 2.15
C VAL A 159 8.11 -2.34 2.71
N ASP A 160 8.46 -1.37 1.85
CA ASP A 160 8.76 0.00 2.28
C ASP A 160 7.55 0.64 2.97
N SER A 161 6.35 0.47 2.41
CA SER A 161 5.12 0.98 3.00
C SER A 161 4.83 0.37 4.36
N ALA A 162 4.98 -0.95 4.51
CA ALA A 162 4.79 -1.64 5.78
C ALA A 162 5.81 -1.18 6.82
N ALA A 163 7.09 -1.01 6.44
CA ALA A 163 8.13 -0.49 7.32
C ALA A 163 7.77 0.91 7.85
N ARG A 164 7.30 1.81 6.98
CA ARG A 164 6.82 3.14 7.40
C ARG A 164 5.65 3.04 8.38
N ALA A 165 4.69 2.17 8.10
CA ALA A 165 3.54 1.96 8.97
C ALA A 165 3.94 1.36 10.32
N ILE A 166 4.85 0.37 10.35
CA ILE A 166 5.41 -0.21 11.57
C ILE A 166 6.09 0.88 12.42
N ILE A 167 6.96 1.70 11.82
CA ILE A 167 7.64 2.80 12.51
C ILE A 167 6.59 3.74 13.11
N SER A 168 5.66 4.22 12.30
CA SER A 168 4.64 5.19 12.76
C SER A 168 3.78 4.64 13.90
N THR A 169 3.32 3.38 13.79
CA THR A 169 2.44 2.77 14.81
C THR A 169 3.18 2.38 16.09
N SER A 170 4.44 1.95 15.99
CA SER A 170 5.21 1.50 17.16
C SER A 170 5.84 2.65 17.95
N THR A 171 6.17 3.75 17.29
CA THR A 171 6.93 4.85 17.93
C THR A 171 6.17 6.17 18.02
N GLY A 172 5.13 6.36 17.19
CA GLY A 172 4.44 7.64 17.04
C GLY A 172 5.30 8.75 16.39
N VAL A 173 6.48 8.44 15.89
CA VAL A 173 7.41 9.39 15.28
C VAL A 173 6.85 9.90 13.94
N ASP A 174 6.99 11.20 13.68
CA ASP A 174 6.71 11.77 12.36
C ASP A 174 7.68 11.17 11.34
N LEU A 175 7.14 10.62 10.25
CA LEU A 175 7.93 10.00 9.18
C LEU A 175 8.93 10.95 8.51
N ARG A 176 8.81 12.28 8.75
CA ARG A 176 9.83 13.24 8.35
C ARG A 176 11.17 13.03 9.05
N ALA A 177 11.17 12.44 10.24
CA ALA A 177 12.38 12.04 10.96
C ALA A 177 13.24 11.04 10.18
N LEU A 178 12.64 10.29 9.24
CA LEU A 178 13.38 9.40 8.34
C LEU A 178 14.32 10.13 7.36
N ARG A 179 14.27 11.46 7.32
CA ARG A 179 15.24 12.29 6.59
C ARG A 179 16.52 12.54 7.39
N ASP A 180 16.47 12.38 8.71
CA ASP A 180 17.62 12.44 9.60
C ASP A 180 18.36 11.08 9.57
N GLY A 181 19.68 11.13 9.29
CA GLY A 181 20.50 9.94 9.07
C GLY A 181 20.59 9.01 10.28
N ASP A 182 20.75 9.57 11.47
CA ASP A 182 20.98 8.79 12.70
C ASP A 182 19.68 8.10 13.16
N GLN A 183 18.60 8.84 13.28
CA GLN A 183 17.29 8.27 13.62
C GLN A 183 16.79 7.28 12.56
N ARG A 184 17.04 7.55 11.28
CA ARG A 184 16.64 6.66 10.19
C ARG A 184 17.24 5.27 10.35
N HIS A 185 18.50 5.16 10.73
CA HIS A 185 19.15 3.85 10.87
C HIS A 185 18.45 2.99 11.92
N GLU A 186 18.27 3.53 13.12
CA GLU A 186 17.63 2.82 14.24
C GLU A 186 16.18 2.40 13.89
N LEU A 187 15.39 3.34 13.37
CA LEU A 187 14.00 3.07 12.97
C LEU A 187 13.91 2.05 11.84
N THR A 188 14.86 2.07 10.90
CA THR A 188 14.91 1.10 9.80
C THR A 188 15.21 -0.30 10.31
N GLU A 189 16.18 -0.46 11.22
CA GLU A 189 16.50 -1.77 11.79
C GLU A 189 15.34 -2.31 12.64
N MET A 190 14.65 -1.49 13.43
CA MET A 190 13.46 -1.91 14.16
C MET A 190 12.36 -2.45 13.22
N ALA A 191 12.08 -1.75 12.12
CA ALA A 191 11.10 -2.22 11.15
C ALA A 191 11.57 -3.48 10.41
N ARG A 192 12.87 -3.59 10.14
CA ARG A 192 13.49 -4.78 9.53
C ARG A 192 13.33 -5.99 10.41
N ASP A 193 13.63 -5.87 11.70
CA ASP A 193 13.50 -6.97 12.67
C ASP A 193 12.05 -7.48 12.75
N ALA A 194 11.07 -6.58 12.76
CA ALA A 194 9.66 -6.96 12.75
C ALA A 194 9.26 -7.73 11.49
N LEU A 195 9.75 -7.30 10.32
CA LEU A 195 9.50 -7.97 9.04
C LEU A 195 10.23 -9.31 8.95
N GLN A 196 11.47 -9.39 9.41
CA GLN A 196 12.26 -10.64 9.42
C GLN A 196 11.65 -11.68 10.37
N THR A 197 11.23 -11.27 11.56
CA THR A 197 10.56 -12.16 12.53
C THR A 197 9.30 -12.80 11.92
N ALA A 198 8.47 -11.99 11.25
CA ALA A 198 7.29 -12.53 10.56
C ALA A 198 7.67 -13.41 9.36
N PHE A 199 8.75 -13.07 8.64
CA PHE A 199 9.24 -13.85 7.51
C PHE A 199 9.76 -15.24 7.91
N GLU A 200 10.41 -15.38 9.05
CA GLU A 200 10.99 -16.66 9.51
C GLU A 200 9.92 -17.76 9.69
N VAL A 201 8.69 -17.39 9.99
CA VAL A 201 7.56 -18.34 10.09
C VAL A 201 7.13 -18.86 8.72
N GLU A 202 7.42 -18.10 7.65
CA GLU A 202 6.91 -18.33 6.30
C GLU A 202 7.99 -18.66 5.27
N TRP A 203 9.25 -18.74 5.69
CA TRP A 203 10.40 -18.86 4.79
C TRP A 203 10.35 -20.05 3.82
N THR A 204 9.60 -21.10 4.16
CA THR A 204 9.43 -22.29 3.31
C THR A 204 8.36 -22.12 2.20
N TRP A 205 7.66 -21.02 2.19
CA TRP A 205 6.56 -20.82 1.25
C TRP A 205 7.07 -20.41 -0.15
N PRO A 206 6.30 -20.74 -1.21
CA PRO A 206 6.66 -20.30 -2.56
C PRO A 206 6.76 -18.78 -2.67
N GLY A 207 7.74 -18.28 -3.44
CA GLY A 207 7.91 -16.85 -3.70
C GLY A 207 8.62 -16.05 -2.61
N THR A 208 9.09 -16.69 -1.54
CA THR A 208 9.78 -16.04 -0.41
C THR A 208 11.14 -15.44 -0.76
N VAL A 209 11.80 -15.89 -1.83
CA VAL A 209 13.09 -15.32 -2.28
C VAL A 209 12.96 -13.83 -2.59
N VAL A 210 11.89 -13.43 -3.28
CA VAL A 210 11.66 -12.02 -3.61
C VAL A 210 11.28 -11.22 -2.36
N ALA A 211 10.44 -11.76 -1.49
CA ALA A 211 10.08 -11.12 -0.23
C ALA A 211 11.31 -10.87 0.65
N ARG A 212 12.22 -11.86 0.77
CA ARG A 212 13.51 -11.70 1.47
C ARG A 212 14.33 -10.57 0.86
N GLY A 213 14.55 -10.59 -0.45
CA GLY A 213 15.31 -9.54 -1.14
C GLY A 213 14.69 -8.16 -0.96
N ALA A 214 13.36 -8.05 -0.95
CA ALA A 214 12.68 -6.78 -0.67
C ALA A 214 12.89 -6.30 0.77
N ILE A 215 12.88 -7.21 1.77
CA ILE A 215 13.17 -6.89 3.18
C ILE A 215 14.63 -6.44 3.35
N GLU A 216 15.59 -7.13 2.71
CA GLU A 216 17.01 -6.75 2.73
C GLU A 216 17.23 -5.35 2.14
N LEU A 217 16.52 -5.03 1.05
CA LEU A 217 16.61 -3.75 0.33
C LEU A 217 15.65 -2.68 0.87
N MET A 218 14.86 -3.01 1.89
CA MET A 218 13.87 -2.11 2.46
C MET A 218 14.48 -0.79 2.92
N ASN A 219 13.80 0.30 2.60
CA ASN A 219 14.14 1.62 3.11
C ASN A 219 12.89 2.49 3.31
N PRO A 220 12.52 2.78 4.55
CA PRO A 220 11.33 3.56 4.86
C PRO A 220 11.45 5.06 4.53
N ALA A 221 12.61 5.53 4.05
CA ALA A 221 12.79 6.90 3.59
C ALA A 221 12.15 7.17 2.21
N SER A 222 11.77 6.13 1.44
CA SER A 222 10.93 6.32 0.25
C SER A 222 9.59 6.95 0.66
N GLU A 223 9.22 8.04 0.01
CA GLU A 223 8.00 8.80 0.36
C GLU A 223 6.78 8.42 -0.51
N SER A 224 7.00 7.62 -1.55
CA SER A 224 5.94 7.20 -2.47
C SER A 224 6.14 5.79 -3.03
N PRO A 225 5.03 5.13 -3.48
CA PRO A 225 5.11 3.87 -4.21
C PRO A 225 6.02 3.93 -5.44
N PHE A 226 6.09 5.09 -6.07
CA PHE A 226 6.87 5.27 -7.30
C PHE A 226 8.37 5.35 -7.01
N GLU A 227 8.79 5.98 -5.93
CA GLU A 227 10.18 5.97 -5.48
C GLU A 227 10.65 4.56 -5.13
N SER A 228 9.89 3.80 -4.34
CA SER A 228 10.20 2.40 -3.99
C SER A 228 10.34 1.53 -5.23
N ARG A 229 9.39 1.65 -6.17
CA ARG A 229 9.41 0.93 -7.44
C ARG A 229 10.62 1.29 -8.29
N SER A 230 10.95 2.58 -8.36
CA SER A 230 12.10 3.09 -9.12
C SER A 230 13.41 2.51 -8.57
N ARG A 231 13.54 2.38 -7.26
CA ARG A 231 14.68 1.70 -6.63
C ARG A 231 14.77 0.23 -7.06
N GLY A 232 13.63 -0.46 -7.09
CA GLY A 232 13.57 -1.83 -7.59
C GLY A 232 14.07 -1.96 -9.04
N TRP A 233 13.74 -1.01 -9.91
CA TRP A 233 14.29 -0.97 -11.27
C TRP A 233 15.81 -0.75 -11.30
N MET A 234 16.33 0.09 -10.40
CA MET A 234 17.77 0.32 -10.27
C MET A 234 18.50 -0.95 -9.84
N VAL A 235 17.95 -1.69 -8.88
CA VAL A 235 18.49 -2.99 -8.44
C VAL A 235 18.46 -4.02 -9.58
N GLN A 236 17.35 -4.16 -10.29
CA GLN A 236 17.24 -5.07 -11.43
C GLN A 236 18.21 -4.72 -12.58
N ALA A 237 18.53 -3.44 -12.72
CA ALA A 237 19.51 -2.97 -13.71
C ALA A 237 20.96 -2.99 -13.19
N ALA A 238 21.20 -3.54 -12.01
CA ALA A 238 22.51 -3.58 -11.35
C ALA A 238 23.22 -2.20 -11.29
N LEU A 239 22.43 -1.14 -11.07
CA LEU A 239 23.01 0.19 -10.82
C LEU A 239 23.59 0.24 -9.40
N PRO A 240 24.62 1.07 -9.15
CA PRO A 240 25.12 1.31 -7.81
C PRO A 240 23.99 1.74 -6.87
N ALA A 241 24.02 1.28 -5.62
CA ALA A 241 23.01 1.65 -4.63
C ALA A 241 23.04 3.16 -4.39
N PRO A 242 21.90 3.87 -4.53
CA PRO A 242 21.82 5.29 -4.22
C PRO A 242 21.70 5.55 -2.72
N GLN A 243 22.10 6.75 -2.31
CA GLN A 243 21.67 7.31 -1.04
C GLN A 243 20.25 7.89 -1.22
N LEU A 244 19.33 7.58 -0.29
CA LEU A 244 17.94 8.06 -0.35
C LEU A 244 17.76 9.34 0.44
N ALA A 245 16.78 10.14 0.04
CA ALA A 245 16.49 11.45 0.63
C ALA A 245 17.80 12.25 0.77
N TYR A 246 18.57 12.31 -0.30
CA TYR A 246 19.92 12.86 -0.28
C TYR A 246 19.89 14.38 -0.18
N SER A 247 20.44 14.91 0.94
CA SER A 247 20.58 16.35 1.16
C SER A 247 21.77 16.89 0.37
N VAL A 248 21.54 17.93 -0.42
CA VAL A 248 22.53 18.51 -1.33
C VAL A 248 22.43 20.03 -1.30
N GLN A 249 23.58 20.72 -1.31
CA GLN A 249 23.64 22.17 -1.41
C GLN A 249 23.81 22.60 -2.87
N GLY A 250 22.97 23.52 -3.33
CA GLY A 250 23.09 24.17 -4.62
C GLY A 250 24.18 25.25 -4.64
N ALA A 251 24.47 25.79 -5.82
CA ALA A 251 25.46 26.85 -6.01
C ALA A 251 25.11 28.15 -5.25
N SER A 252 23.81 28.42 -5.05
CA SER A 252 23.32 29.53 -4.26
C SER A 252 23.51 29.37 -2.74
N GLY A 253 23.96 28.20 -2.28
CA GLY A 253 24.02 27.85 -0.86
C GLY A 253 22.69 27.28 -0.31
N THR A 254 21.63 27.18 -1.12
CA THR A 254 20.35 26.63 -0.72
C THR A 254 20.43 25.11 -0.58
N TRP A 255 19.85 24.57 0.50
CA TRP A 255 19.77 23.12 0.68
C TRP A 255 18.52 22.54 0.03
N TYR A 256 18.72 21.43 -0.68
CA TYR A 256 17.68 20.63 -1.33
C TYR A 256 17.74 19.19 -0.87
N VAL A 257 16.66 18.45 -1.03
CA VAL A 257 16.62 17.00 -0.83
C VAL A 257 16.23 16.37 -2.16
N ALA A 258 17.06 15.48 -2.70
CA ALA A 258 16.77 14.67 -3.87
C ALA A 258 16.27 13.29 -3.44
N ASP A 259 15.38 12.66 -4.23
CA ASP A 259 14.85 11.33 -3.91
C ASP A 259 15.98 10.31 -3.80
N VAL A 260 16.96 10.39 -4.71
CA VAL A 260 18.17 9.55 -4.71
C VAL A 260 19.40 10.36 -5.10
N GLY A 261 20.57 10.02 -4.54
CA GLY A 261 21.85 10.64 -4.86
C GLY A 261 23.00 9.63 -4.95
N TRP A 262 23.95 9.92 -5.85
CA TRP A 262 25.25 9.24 -5.98
C TRP A 262 26.35 10.28 -5.87
N PRO A 263 26.77 10.65 -4.64
CA PRO A 263 27.69 11.76 -4.42
C PRO A 263 29.05 11.58 -5.13
N GLU A 264 29.59 10.37 -5.16
CA GLU A 264 30.87 10.07 -5.83
C GLU A 264 30.82 10.29 -7.34
N ARG A 265 29.62 10.29 -7.91
CA ARG A 265 29.34 10.50 -9.33
C ARG A 265 28.73 11.87 -9.62
N ARG A 266 28.40 12.64 -8.56
CA ARG A 266 27.67 13.91 -8.64
C ARG A 266 26.39 13.79 -9.48
N VAL A 267 25.64 12.70 -9.27
CA VAL A 267 24.37 12.42 -9.94
C VAL A 267 23.25 12.44 -8.90
N LEU A 268 22.18 13.15 -9.22
CA LEU A 268 20.93 13.16 -8.48
C LEU A 268 19.83 12.56 -9.33
N GLY A 269 18.88 11.89 -8.69
CA GLY A 269 17.71 11.32 -9.33
C GLY A 269 16.42 11.78 -8.67
N GLU A 270 15.43 12.10 -9.49
CA GLU A 270 14.13 12.61 -9.05
C GLU A 270 13.01 11.80 -9.70
N ALA A 271 12.21 11.13 -8.88
CA ALA A 271 11.04 10.36 -9.31
C ALA A 271 9.79 11.25 -9.25
N ASP A 272 9.40 11.84 -10.37
CA ASP A 272 8.26 12.73 -10.44
C ASP A 272 6.95 11.96 -10.55
N GLY A 273 6.18 11.90 -9.46
CA GLY A 273 4.84 11.32 -9.45
C GLY A 273 3.84 12.16 -10.27
N ILE A 274 2.87 11.50 -10.90
CA ILE A 274 1.74 12.19 -11.54
C ILE A 274 0.91 12.87 -10.44
N GLY A 275 0.74 14.20 -10.53
CA GLY A 275 -0.17 14.94 -9.63
C GLY A 275 0.48 15.97 -8.71
N LYS A 276 1.77 16.27 -8.83
CA LYS A 276 2.44 17.34 -8.05
C LYS A 276 1.92 18.76 -8.36
N TYR A 277 1.18 18.93 -9.44
CA TYR A 277 0.70 20.25 -9.87
C TYR A 277 -0.82 20.35 -9.67
N GLY A 278 -1.26 21.29 -8.82
CA GLY A 278 -2.68 21.58 -8.63
C GLY A 278 -3.37 22.01 -9.93
N THR A 279 -4.69 22.16 -9.90
CA THR A 279 -5.51 22.54 -11.05
C THR A 279 -5.47 24.04 -11.38
N ASP A 280 -4.87 24.87 -10.51
CA ASP A 280 -4.72 26.32 -10.73
C ASP A 280 -3.56 26.62 -11.69
N PRO A 281 -3.80 27.20 -12.89
CA PRO A 281 -2.77 27.48 -13.88
C PRO A 281 -1.64 28.40 -13.37
N ALA A 282 -1.97 29.37 -12.51
CA ALA A 282 -0.98 30.28 -11.94
C ALA A 282 -0.08 29.56 -10.91
N GLY A 283 -0.65 28.68 -10.12
CA GLY A 283 0.08 27.80 -9.19
C GLY A 283 1.01 26.85 -9.92
N VAL A 284 0.53 26.22 -10.97
CA VAL A 284 1.32 25.34 -11.87
C VAL A 284 2.52 26.11 -12.45
N ALA A 285 2.29 27.32 -12.99
CA ALA A 285 3.37 28.13 -13.56
C ALA A 285 4.42 28.57 -12.52
N ARG A 286 4.00 28.86 -11.28
CA ARG A 286 4.93 29.15 -10.17
C ARG A 286 5.76 27.94 -9.79
N ALA A 287 5.13 26.78 -9.65
CA ALA A 287 5.81 25.53 -9.31
C ALA A 287 6.85 25.14 -10.38
N LEU A 288 6.51 25.22 -11.66
CA LEU A 288 7.43 24.95 -12.76
C LEU A 288 8.63 25.92 -12.78
N ARG A 289 8.39 27.21 -12.47
CA ARG A 289 9.51 28.19 -12.37
C ARG A 289 10.42 27.88 -11.17
N ALA A 290 9.85 27.52 -10.03
CA ALA A 290 10.63 27.15 -8.85
C ALA A 290 11.47 25.90 -9.13
N GLU A 291 10.90 24.92 -9.79
CA GLU A 291 11.58 23.67 -10.17
C GLU A 291 12.74 23.90 -11.14
N ARG A 292 12.53 24.73 -12.17
CA ARG A 292 13.60 25.11 -13.08
C ARG A 292 14.74 25.88 -12.40
N ARG A 293 14.42 26.73 -11.41
CA ARG A 293 15.45 27.41 -10.61
C ARG A 293 16.26 26.41 -9.78
N ARG A 294 15.56 25.49 -9.08
CA ARG A 294 16.19 24.42 -8.32
C ARG A 294 17.13 23.58 -9.18
N GLN A 295 16.68 23.16 -10.36
CA GLN A 295 17.49 22.35 -11.26
C GLN A 295 18.75 23.09 -11.69
N ARG A 296 18.64 24.37 -12.11
CA ARG A 296 19.80 25.18 -12.49
C ARG A 296 20.77 25.33 -11.34
N ASP A 297 20.29 25.64 -10.14
CA ASP A 297 21.12 25.82 -8.96
C ASP A 297 21.94 24.55 -8.62
N LEU A 298 21.34 23.37 -8.80
CA LEU A 298 22.02 22.09 -8.64
C LEU A 298 23.01 21.83 -9.77
N GLU A 299 22.66 22.13 -11.02
CA GLU A 299 23.54 21.98 -12.20
C GLU A 299 24.75 22.92 -12.11
N ASP A 300 24.54 24.18 -11.66
CA ASP A 300 25.60 25.18 -11.42
C ASP A 300 26.54 24.73 -10.28
N ALA A 301 26.03 23.96 -9.30
CA ALA A 301 26.85 23.30 -8.29
C ALA A 301 27.57 22.03 -8.80
N GLY A 302 27.50 21.74 -10.09
CA GLY A 302 28.18 20.62 -10.73
C GLY A 302 27.47 19.25 -10.62
N TRP A 303 26.20 19.24 -10.25
CA TRP A 303 25.41 18.01 -10.23
C TRP A 303 24.74 17.72 -11.57
N THR A 304 24.62 16.46 -11.92
CA THR A 304 23.78 16.00 -13.02
C THR A 304 22.43 15.53 -12.46
N VAL A 305 21.34 16.18 -12.81
CA VAL A 305 20.00 15.82 -12.35
C VAL A 305 19.30 14.97 -13.41
N VAL A 306 18.91 13.76 -13.06
CA VAL A 306 18.11 12.84 -13.91
C VAL A 306 16.72 12.72 -13.35
N ARG A 307 15.72 13.06 -14.16
CA ARG A 307 14.30 12.99 -13.77
C ARG A 307 13.56 11.95 -14.57
N TRP A 308 12.58 11.33 -13.96
CA TRP A 308 11.68 10.41 -14.66
C TRP A 308 10.29 10.46 -14.04
N ASP A 309 9.30 10.12 -14.83
CA ASP A 309 7.91 10.01 -14.40
C ASP A 309 7.38 8.57 -14.54
N SER A 310 6.17 8.36 -14.02
CA SER A 310 5.54 7.04 -13.99
C SER A 310 5.04 6.55 -15.36
N ALA A 311 5.05 7.38 -16.40
CA ALA A 311 4.69 7.01 -17.77
C ALA A 311 5.92 6.47 -18.54
N GLU A 312 7.13 6.74 -18.05
CA GLU A 312 8.36 6.26 -18.71
C GLU A 312 8.60 4.76 -18.46
N PRO A 313 8.99 4.01 -19.52
CA PRO A 313 9.38 2.60 -19.36
C PRO A 313 10.60 2.46 -18.44
N PRO A 314 10.65 1.46 -17.54
CA PRO A 314 11.76 1.22 -16.61
C PRO A 314 13.13 1.18 -17.29
N ARG A 315 13.23 0.49 -18.43
CA ARG A 315 14.48 0.38 -19.21
C ARG A 315 15.01 1.74 -19.67
N ARG A 316 14.11 2.67 -20.04
CA ARG A 316 14.51 4.02 -20.47
C ARG A 316 15.11 4.81 -19.30
N VAL A 317 14.48 4.73 -18.16
CA VAL A 317 14.93 5.36 -16.91
C VAL A 317 16.31 4.83 -16.52
N THR A 318 16.45 3.51 -16.39
CA THR A 318 17.71 2.88 -15.96
C THR A 318 18.84 3.08 -16.95
N THR A 319 18.54 3.15 -18.25
CA THR A 319 19.55 3.49 -19.29
C THR A 319 20.07 4.92 -19.13
N ARG A 320 19.19 5.91 -18.87
CA ARG A 320 19.62 7.29 -18.62
C ARG A 320 20.45 7.41 -17.35
N LEU A 321 20.01 6.79 -16.27
CA LEU A 321 20.76 6.74 -15.01
C LEU A 321 22.13 6.08 -15.20
N SER A 322 22.20 4.92 -15.87
CA SER A 322 23.48 4.25 -16.18
C SER A 322 24.43 5.13 -16.97
N ARG A 323 23.91 5.87 -17.96
CA ARG A 323 24.71 6.80 -18.76
C ARG A 323 25.24 7.95 -17.89
N ALA A 324 24.40 8.57 -17.07
CA ALA A 324 24.80 9.64 -16.16
C ALA A 324 25.88 9.17 -15.16
N LEU A 325 25.71 7.99 -14.59
CA LEU A 325 26.65 7.41 -13.62
C LEU A 325 28.02 7.01 -14.22
N ARG A 326 28.08 6.78 -15.54
CA ARG A 326 29.34 6.47 -16.26
C ARG A 326 30.02 7.71 -16.85
N ALA A 327 29.31 8.82 -16.97
CA ALA A 327 29.92 10.06 -17.48
C ALA A 327 30.99 10.56 -16.49
N PRO A 328 32.08 11.16 -17.01
CA PRO A 328 33.06 11.80 -16.15
C PRO A 328 32.37 12.93 -15.37
N SER A 329 32.68 13.04 -14.08
CA SER A 329 32.17 14.10 -13.24
C SER A 329 32.51 15.47 -13.83
N ARG A 330 31.51 16.36 -13.92
CA ARG A 330 31.77 17.74 -14.36
C ARG A 330 32.70 18.39 -13.32
N PRO A 331 33.77 19.08 -13.73
CA PRO A 331 34.59 19.84 -12.80
C PRO A 331 33.69 20.92 -12.14
N SER A 332 33.79 21.07 -10.85
CA SER A 332 33.24 22.23 -10.13
C SER A 332 33.98 23.48 -10.57
N HIS A 333 33.26 24.45 -11.08
CA HIS A 333 33.80 25.77 -11.39
C HIS A 333 33.98 26.60 -10.14
#